data_08d5a2f09f336e69112a9bc6fa8ecfd0
#
_entry.id   08d5a2f09f336e69112a9bc6fa8ecfd0
#
_cell.length_a   1.000
_cell.length_b   1.000
_cell.length_c   1.000
_cell.angle_alpha   90.00
_cell.angle_beta   90.00
_cell.angle_gamma   90.00
#
_symmetry.space_group_name_H-M   'P 1'
#
loop_
_entity.id
_entity.type
_entity.pdbx_description
1 polymer ?
#
loop_
_entity_poly.entity_id
_entity_poly.type
_entity_poly.pdbx_seq_one_letter_code
_entity_poly.pdbx_strand_id
1 'polypeptide(L)'
;MSYKLTIRSRDDEPVYTRLVAAQLAQVSLDFLCLCEAEGLIQVQGMAGGGQGYSVAGIRHLVRIHRLHEDVGLDLPAVEVTLNLRRQVLDLMAQIEELERRMAQREQELLDEIGWLRRRLAVEADWRW
;
A
#
# COMPACT_ATOMS: atom_id res chain seq x y z
N MET A 1 0.72 -27.53 8.25
CA MET A 1 1.47 -26.62 7.37
C MET A 1 0.49 -25.62 6.79
N SER A 2 0.53 -24.41 7.28
CA SER A 2 -0.25 -23.34 6.67
C SER A 2 0.56 -22.75 5.52
N TYR A 3 0.17 -23.08 4.31
CA TYR A 3 0.65 -22.38 3.14
C TYR A 3 0.07 -20.96 3.18
N LYS A 4 0.86 -19.99 3.62
CA LYS A 4 0.57 -18.61 3.29
C LYS A 4 0.78 -18.48 1.79
N LEU A 5 -0.29 -18.65 1.04
CA LEU A 5 -0.36 -18.18 -0.32
C LEU A 5 -0.28 -16.65 -0.25
N THR A 6 0.95 -16.14 -0.24
CA THR A 6 1.18 -14.74 -0.55
C THR A 6 0.85 -14.62 -2.04
N ILE A 7 -0.38 -14.25 -2.35
CA ILE A 7 -0.73 -13.82 -3.70
C ILE A 7 0.08 -12.54 -3.92
N ARG A 8 1.28 -12.70 -4.49
CA ARG A 8 1.99 -11.55 -5.04
C ARG A 8 1.08 -10.99 -6.12
N SER A 9 0.63 -9.77 -5.91
CA SER A 9 -0.03 -9.04 -6.97
C SER A 9 0.87 -9.12 -8.22
N ARG A 10 0.30 -9.31 -9.39
CA ARG A 10 1.05 -9.27 -10.66
C ARG A 10 1.91 -8.01 -10.77
N ASP A 11 1.49 -6.94 -10.10
CA ASP A 11 2.19 -5.65 -10.07
C ASP A 11 3.49 -5.68 -9.26
N ASP A 12 3.68 -6.66 -8.37
CA ASP A 12 4.88 -6.79 -7.54
C ASP A 12 5.91 -7.76 -8.13
N GLU A 13 5.58 -8.47 -9.19
CA GLU A 13 6.49 -9.41 -9.83
C GLU A 13 7.49 -8.68 -10.73
N PRO A 14 8.83 -8.84 -10.52
CA PRO A 14 9.83 -8.20 -11.36
C PRO A 14 9.94 -8.93 -12.70
N VAL A 15 9.42 -8.32 -13.76
CA VAL A 15 9.40 -8.90 -15.11
C VAL A 15 10.09 -8.04 -16.16
N TYR A 16 10.45 -6.80 -15.83
CA TYR A 16 11.04 -5.83 -16.76
C TYR A 16 12.50 -5.57 -16.46
N THR A 17 13.34 -5.62 -17.49
CA THR A 17 14.75 -5.23 -17.37
C THR A 17 14.86 -3.73 -17.09
N ARG A 18 16.05 -3.29 -16.64
CA ARG A 18 16.33 -1.86 -16.43
C ARG A 18 16.02 -1.02 -17.67
N LEU A 19 16.47 -1.47 -18.84
CA LEU A 19 16.25 -0.75 -20.11
C LEU A 19 14.76 -0.61 -20.43
N VAL A 20 14.01 -1.69 -20.33
CA VAL A 20 12.55 -1.69 -20.58
C VAL A 20 11.83 -0.84 -19.54
N ALA A 21 12.20 -0.94 -18.28
CA ALA A 21 11.63 -0.13 -17.21
C ALA A 21 11.85 1.37 -17.44
N ALA A 22 13.05 1.77 -17.83
CA ALA A 22 13.37 3.15 -18.18
C ALA A 22 12.53 3.64 -19.37
N GLN A 23 12.36 2.82 -20.38
CA GLN A 23 11.51 3.14 -21.54
C GLN A 23 10.05 3.29 -21.17
N LEU A 24 9.50 2.39 -20.35
CA LEU A 24 8.11 2.45 -19.92
C LEU A 24 7.85 3.66 -19.00
N ALA A 25 8.80 4.02 -18.17
CA ALA A 25 8.71 5.20 -17.30
C ALA A 25 9.02 6.52 -18.05
N GLN A 26 9.50 6.44 -19.29
CA GLN A 26 9.92 7.60 -20.08
C GLN A 26 11.04 8.40 -19.40
N VAL A 27 11.99 7.69 -18.83
CA VAL A 27 13.19 8.28 -18.22
C VAL A 27 14.44 7.73 -18.91
N SER A 28 15.58 8.45 -18.77
CA SER A 28 16.84 7.95 -19.24
C SER A 28 17.34 6.79 -18.36
N LEU A 29 18.13 5.91 -18.95
CA LEU A 29 18.78 4.83 -18.19
C LEU A 29 19.71 5.41 -17.12
N ASP A 30 20.39 6.52 -17.40
CA ASP A 30 21.25 7.22 -16.46
C ASP A 30 20.47 7.71 -15.23
N PHE A 31 19.28 8.25 -15.44
CA PHE A 31 18.39 8.67 -14.34
C PHE A 31 17.96 7.49 -13.48
N LEU A 32 17.59 6.37 -14.09
CA LEU A 32 17.25 5.14 -13.38
C LEU A 32 18.43 4.65 -12.54
N CYS A 33 19.63 4.60 -13.11
CA CYS A 33 20.84 4.18 -12.39
C CYS A 33 21.18 5.15 -11.26
N LEU A 34 20.96 6.44 -11.44
CA LEU A 34 21.15 7.44 -10.38
C LEU A 34 20.16 7.19 -9.22
N CYS A 35 18.91 6.92 -9.51
CA CYS A 35 17.91 6.59 -8.49
C CYS A 35 18.27 5.31 -7.72
N GLU A 36 18.81 4.29 -8.40
CA GLU A 36 19.31 3.08 -7.74
C GLU A 36 20.48 3.41 -6.80
N ALA A 37 21.44 4.22 -7.26
CA ALA A 37 22.61 4.60 -6.49
C ALA A 37 22.23 5.40 -5.23
N GLU A 38 21.22 6.25 -5.33
CA GLU A 38 20.70 7.04 -4.21
C GLU A 38 19.74 6.25 -3.29
N GLY A 39 19.48 5.00 -3.60
CA GLY A 39 18.60 4.16 -2.80
C GLY A 39 17.11 4.48 -2.90
N LEU A 40 16.69 5.27 -3.89
CA LEU A 40 15.29 5.65 -4.10
C LEU A 40 14.46 4.53 -4.68
N ILE A 41 15.09 3.66 -5.47
CA ILE A 41 14.48 2.47 -6.06
C ILE A 41 15.38 1.27 -5.83
N GLN A 42 14.79 0.09 -5.79
CA GLN A 42 15.53 -1.17 -5.64
C GLN A 42 15.20 -2.10 -6.79
N VAL A 43 16.24 -2.61 -7.42
CA VAL A 43 16.14 -3.67 -8.40
C VAL A 43 15.88 -5.00 -7.69
N GLN A 44 15.07 -5.86 -8.29
CA GLN A 44 14.69 -7.15 -7.74
C GLN A 44 15.19 -8.30 -8.64
N GLY A 45 15.41 -9.47 -8.01
CA GLY A 45 15.75 -10.67 -8.76
C GLY A 45 14.56 -11.18 -9.57
N MET A 46 14.79 -11.49 -10.83
CA MET A 46 13.79 -12.04 -11.75
C MET A 46 13.78 -13.57 -11.71
N ALA A 47 12.63 -14.18 -11.95
CA ALA A 47 12.44 -15.64 -11.88
C ALA A 47 13.32 -16.42 -12.87
N GLY A 48 13.64 -15.85 -14.03
CA GLY A 48 14.50 -16.46 -15.05
C GLY A 48 15.98 -16.14 -14.93
N GLY A 49 16.41 -15.52 -13.81
CA GLY A 49 17.76 -14.98 -13.61
C GLY A 49 17.84 -13.51 -14.00
N GLY A 50 18.90 -12.82 -13.54
CA GLY A 50 19.05 -11.39 -13.75
C GLY A 50 18.23 -10.55 -12.76
N GLN A 51 18.26 -9.24 -12.98
CA GLN A 51 17.62 -8.25 -12.14
C GLN A 51 16.70 -7.37 -12.97
N GLY A 52 15.61 -6.91 -12.35
CA GLY A 52 14.64 -6.09 -13.02
C GLY A 52 13.67 -5.40 -12.09
N TYR A 53 12.63 -4.84 -12.68
CA TYR A 53 11.58 -4.06 -12.00
C TYR A 53 10.21 -4.64 -12.24
N SER A 54 9.37 -4.52 -11.23
CA SER A 54 7.94 -4.78 -11.32
C SER A 54 7.18 -3.56 -11.86
N VAL A 55 5.90 -3.73 -12.19
CA VAL A 55 5.01 -2.61 -12.54
C VAL A 55 4.95 -1.59 -11.39
N ALA A 56 4.88 -2.05 -10.15
CA ALA A 56 4.91 -1.18 -8.97
C ALA A 56 6.21 -0.37 -8.90
N GLY A 57 7.34 -1.00 -9.19
CA GLY A 57 8.65 -0.33 -9.25
C GLY A 57 8.71 0.74 -10.34
N ILE A 58 8.14 0.47 -11.51
CA ILE A 58 8.05 1.43 -12.62
C ILE A 58 7.15 2.61 -12.24
N ARG A 59 6.01 2.39 -11.60
CA ARG A 59 5.15 3.47 -11.09
C ARG A 59 5.88 4.36 -10.08
N HIS A 60 6.69 3.75 -9.23
CA HIS A 60 7.50 4.47 -8.26
C HIS A 60 8.54 5.35 -8.97
N LEU A 61 9.20 4.82 -9.98
CA LEU A 61 10.15 5.57 -10.82
C LEU A 61 9.48 6.77 -11.50
N VAL A 62 8.27 6.60 -12.01
CA VAL A 62 7.48 7.69 -12.61
C VAL A 62 7.19 8.78 -11.57
N ARG A 63 6.84 8.42 -10.34
CA ARG A 63 6.62 9.41 -9.26
C ARG A 63 7.87 10.19 -8.93
N ILE A 64 9.01 9.51 -8.82
CA ILE A 64 10.30 10.14 -8.57
C ILE A 64 10.63 11.15 -9.69
N HIS A 65 10.45 10.74 -10.93
CA HIS A 65 10.71 11.57 -12.09
C HIS A 65 9.82 12.81 -12.11
N ARG A 66 8.53 12.67 -11.82
CA ARG A 66 7.60 13.81 -11.74
C ARG A 66 7.98 14.80 -10.66
N LEU A 67 8.34 14.33 -9.48
CA LEU A 67 8.76 15.20 -8.39
C LEU A 67 10.07 15.92 -8.73
N HIS A 68 10.98 15.25 -9.40
CA HIS A 68 12.26 15.82 -9.79
C HIS A 68 12.13 16.82 -10.93
N GLU A 69 11.43 16.47 -12.02
CA GLU A 69 11.35 17.27 -13.24
C GLU A 69 10.23 18.31 -13.20
N ASP A 70 9.01 17.91 -12.80
CA ASP A 70 7.83 18.78 -12.89
C ASP A 70 7.72 19.72 -11.68
N VAL A 71 8.09 19.25 -10.50
CA VAL A 71 8.05 20.05 -9.26
C VAL A 71 9.39 20.74 -9.00
N GLY A 72 10.48 20.21 -9.54
CA GLY A 72 11.82 20.79 -9.41
C GLY A 72 12.54 20.42 -8.11
N LEU A 73 12.13 19.34 -7.44
CA LEU A 73 12.78 18.87 -6.22
C LEU A 73 14.10 18.16 -6.56
N ASP A 74 15.13 18.39 -5.76
CA ASP A 74 16.33 17.56 -5.83
C ASP A 74 16.06 16.15 -5.27
N LEU A 75 16.95 15.19 -5.53
CA LEU A 75 16.72 13.81 -5.12
C LEU A 75 16.58 13.61 -3.61
N PRO A 76 17.36 14.29 -2.73
CA PRO A 76 17.10 14.22 -1.30
C PRO A 76 15.71 14.70 -0.88
N ALA A 77 15.21 15.77 -1.49
CA ALA A 77 13.86 16.28 -1.24
C ALA A 77 12.79 15.30 -1.77
N VAL A 78 13.02 14.65 -2.89
CA VAL A 78 12.15 13.59 -3.41
C VAL A 78 12.05 12.44 -2.40
N GLU A 79 13.17 12.01 -1.82
CA GLU A 79 13.19 10.96 -0.79
C GLU A 79 12.33 11.31 0.41
N VAL A 80 12.48 12.51 0.95
CA VAL A 80 11.67 13.02 2.08
C VAL A 80 10.19 13.04 1.72
N THR A 81 9.86 13.54 0.54
CA THR A 81 8.48 13.64 0.05
C THR A 81 7.83 12.25 -0.07
N LEU A 82 8.56 11.28 -0.61
CA LEU A 82 8.05 9.92 -0.75
C LEU A 82 7.88 9.21 0.60
N ASN A 83 8.78 9.46 1.55
CA ASN A 83 8.65 8.95 2.91
C ASN A 83 7.42 9.53 3.61
N LEU A 84 7.18 10.83 3.48
CA LEU A 84 5.98 11.47 4.00
C LEU A 84 4.71 10.92 3.35
N ARG A 85 4.73 10.71 2.05
CA ARG A 85 3.63 10.08 1.33
C ARG A 85 3.30 8.70 1.88
N ARG A 86 4.33 7.89 2.12
CA ARG A 86 4.15 6.55 2.71
C ARG A 86 3.51 6.64 4.09
N GLN A 87 3.98 7.55 4.93
CA GLN A 87 3.41 7.77 6.26
C GLN A 87 1.93 8.19 6.18
N VAL A 88 1.59 9.07 5.25
CA VAL A 88 0.18 9.47 5.03
C VAL A 88 -0.67 8.29 4.60
N LEU A 89 -0.21 7.47 3.66
CA LEU A 89 -0.94 6.29 3.20
C LEU A 89 -1.11 5.25 4.32
N ASP A 90 -0.08 5.04 5.14
CA ASP A 90 -0.15 4.13 6.29
C ASP A 90 -1.15 4.64 7.33
N LEU A 91 -1.16 5.94 7.62
CA LEU A 91 -2.12 6.55 8.53
C LEU A 91 -3.55 6.45 8.00
N MET A 92 -3.75 6.66 6.71
CA MET A 92 -5.07 6.49 6.08
C MET A 92 -5.57 5.05 6.20
N ALA A 93 -4.69 4.07 6.00
CA ALA A 93 -5.03 2.67 6.19
C ALA A 93 -5.39 2.35 7.64
N GLN A 94 -4.68 2.94 8.61
CA GLN A 94 -5.00 2.79 10.04
C GLN A 94 -6.35 3.41 10.38
N ILE A 95 -6.68 4.56 9.82
CA ILE A 95 -7.98 5.22 10.01
C ILE A 95 -9.10 4.32 9.47
N GLU A 96 -8.96 3.78 8.26
CA GLU A 96 -9.95 2.87 7.68
C GLU A 96 -10.16 1.62 8.55
N GLU A 97 -9.08 1.06 9.09
CA GLU A 97 -9.15 -0.09 9.99
C GLU A 97 -9.87 0.26 11.31
N LEU A 98 -9.57 1.42 11.89
CA LEU A 98 -10.24 1.90 13.10
C LEU A 98 -11.72 2.14 12.87
N GLU A 99 -12.09 2.76 11.76
CA GLU A 99 -13.49 2.99 11.38
C GLU A 99 -14.26 1.68 11.26
N ARG A 100 -13.63 0.67 10.64
CA ARG A 100 -14.22 -0.65 10.49
C ARG A 100 -14.42 -1.36 11.82
N ARG A 101 -13.43 -1.27 12.73
CA ARG A 101 -13.55 -1.80 14.09
C ARG A 101 -14.63 -1.08 14.90
N MET A 102 -14.72 0.22 14.77
CA MET A 102 -15.75 1.01 15.43
C MET A 102 -17.14 0.63 14.93
N ALA A 103 -17.33 0.49 13.62
CA ALA A 103 -18.60 0.05 13.04
C ALA A 103 -19.00 -1.35 13.50
N GLN A 104 -18.03 -2.28 13.56
CA GLN A 104 -18.26 -3.62 14.06
C GLN A 104 -18.64 -3.61 15.54
N ARG A 105 -17.94 -2.84 16.35
CA ARG A 105 -18.23 -2.72 17.78
C ARG A 105 -19.59 -2.08 18.04
N GLU A 106 -19.95 -1.07 17.27
CA GLU A 106 -21.28 -0.46 17.32
C GLU A 106 -22.37 -1.48 17.00
N GLN A 107 -22.18 -2.29 15.97
CA GLN A 107 -23.15 -3.34 15.61
C GLN A 107 -23.29 -4.39 16.71
N GLU A 108 -22.18 -4.82 17.30
CA GLU A 108 -22.19 -5.76 18.44
C GLU A 108 -22.97 -5.20 19.63
N LEU A 109 -22.77 -3.93 19.95
CA LEU A 109 -23.48 -3.26 21.04
C LEU A 109 -24.97 -3.10 20.74
N LEU A 110 -25.34 -2.77 19.50
CA LEU A 110 -26.75 -2.70 19.08
C LEU A 110 -27.42 -4.06 19.16
N ASP A 111 -26.74 -5.12 18.77
CA ASP A 111 -27.25 -6.49 18.87
C ASP A 111 -27.46 -6.89 20.34
N GLU A 112 -26.52 -6.55 21.21
CA GLU A 112 -26.62 -6.80 22.65
C GLU A 112 -27.77 -6.02 23.28
N ILE A 113 -27.95 -4.76 22.94
CA ILE A 113 -29.08 -3.93 23.38
C ILE A 113 -30.41 -4.57 22.93
N GLY A 114 -30.51 -4.99 21.69
CA GLY A 114 -31.68 -5.67 21.14
C GLY A 114 -32.00 -6.96 21.88
N TRP A 115 -31.01 -7.75 22.18
CA TRP A 115 -31.14 -8.99 22.94
C TRP A 115 -31.65 -8.72 24.38
N LEU A 116 -31.04 -7.76 25.07
CA LEU A 116 -31.45 -7.37 26.42
C LEU A 116 -32.87 -6.83 26.45
N ARG A 117 -33.28 -6.02 25.50
CA ARG A 117 -34.64 -5.50 25.38
C ARG A 117 -35.66 -6.62 25.22
N ARG A 118 -35.36 -7.60 24.36
CA ARG A 118 -36.27 -8.76 24.18
C ARG A 118 -36.36 -9.60 25.44
N ARG A 119 -35.28 -9.78 26.16
CA ARG A 119 -35.27 -10.51 27.43
C ARG A 119 -36.08 -9.80 28.51
N LEU A 120 -35.94 -8.49 28.63
CA LEU A 120 -36.76 -7.67 29.56
C LEU A 120 -38.26 -7.73 29.22
N ALA A 121 -38.62 -7.70 27.94
CA ALA A 121 -39.98 -7.82 27.50
C ALA A 121 -40.57 -9.19 27.91
N VAL A 122 -39.84 -10.28 27.74
CA VAL A 122 -40.26 -11.62 28.17
C VAL A 122 -40.41 -11.69 29.68
N GLU A 123 -39.49 -11.16 30.46
CA GLU A 123 -39.59 -11.11 31.92
C GLU A 123 -40.76 -10.28 32.40
N ALA A 124 -41.07 -9.18 31.73
CA ALA A 124 -42.23 -8.34 32.04
C ALA A 124 -43.56 -9.10 31.79
N ASP A 125 -43.65 -9.85 30.68
CA ASP A 125 -44.82 -10.70 30.40
C ASP A 125 -45.02 -11.81 31.45
N TRP A 126 -43.93 -12.30 32.02
CA TRP A 126 -43.95 -13.37 33.01
C TRP A 126 -44.49 -12.95 34.38
N ARG A 127 -44.47 -11.66 34.71
CA ARG A 127 -44.90 -11.11 36.00
C ARG A 127 -46.38 -10.79 36.07
N TRP A 128 -47.13 -11.04 35.00
CA TRP A 128 -48.59 -10.82 34.95
C TRP A 128 -49.34 -12.15 35.10
#